data_0745481c1cd577a71d27fae1a6ee37a2
#
_entry.id   0745481c1cd577a71d27fae1a6ee37a2
#
_cell.length_a   1.000
_cell.length_b   1.000
_cell.length_c   1.000
_cell.angle_alpha   90.00
_cell.angle_beta   90.00
_cell.angle_gamma   90.00
#
_symmetry.space_group_name_H-M   'P 1'
#
loop_
_entity.id
_entity.type
_entity.pdbx_description
1 polymer ?
#
loop_
_entity_poly.entity_id
_entity_poly.type
_entity_poly.pdbx_seq_one_letter_code
_entity_poly.pdbx_strand_id
1 'polypeptide(L)'
;MSKLIKRGDEARKALEAGVNQLADTVKVTLGPKGRNVVLDKKYGSPLITNDGVTIAKEVELEDPFENMGAQLVKEVSTKTNDVAGDGTTTATLLAQAMIHEGLKNLAAGANPIVVKKGMAKAVEAAVSEVKAQAKTVDGSKDIARVGAVSSGDEEIGKLIADAMEKVSADGVITIEESKTAETYSEVVEGMQFDRGYITPYMATDMEKMEAVIDDAYILITDKKISVIADLLPILETLVQSGKKLVIVAEDVEGEALNTLIVNRLRGTLNVVCVKAPGFGDRRKEMLQDIATLTGGTVISEEVGLELKTADISMLGRARQVKVTKENTTIVDGAGDSQAIKDRVAQIRSQIANTTSDYDKEKLQERLAKLAGGVAVIKVGAATETEMKEKKLRIEDALNATRAAVEEGVVAGGGTIFVNVIPAVEALLDTVEGDEKTGVQIVAKALEAPIRQIAANAGLDGSVILEKVRTSGKNGYGFDAYKEEYCDMVSAGIIDPAKVTRSALENAASVSSMVLTTESLVADKPEPPAPAPAAPDMGGMY
;
A
#
# COMPACT_ATOMS: atom_id res chain seq x y z
N MET A 1 22.89 -26.64 10.04
CA MET A 1 21.66 -26.74 10.85
C MET A 1 20.85 -27.94 10.40
N SER A 2 20.31 -28.73 11.34
CA SER A 2 19.42 -29.86 11.02
C SER A 2 18.03 -29.32 10.69
N LYS A 3 17.31 -30.02 9.78
CA LYS A 3 15.97 -29.63 9.36
C LYS A 3 14.92 -30.54 10.01
N LEU A 4 13.78 -29.98 10.33
CA LEU A 4 12.55 -30.68 10.68
C LEU A 4 11.68 -30.79 9.43
N ILE A 5 11.03 -31.92 9.22
CA ILE A 5 10.20 -32.14 8.02
C ILE A 5 8.85 -32.69 8.45
N LYS A 6 7.76 -32.03 8.01
CA LYS A 6 6.39 -32.55 8.05
C LYS A 6 5.92 -32.90 6.64
N ARG A 7 5.07 -33.92 6.47
CA ARG A 7 4.60 -34.36 5.15
C ARG A 7 3.11 -34.71 5.19
N GLY A 8 2.49 -34.68 4.01
CA GLY A 8 1.10 -35.09 3.84
C GLY A 8 0.15 -34.31 4.75
N ASP A 9 -0.73 -35.01 5.42
CA ASP A 9 -1.75 -34.41 6.28
C ASP A 9 -1.19 -33.65 7.48
N GLU A 10 -0.05 -34.04 8.03
CA GLU A 10 0.61 -33.29 9.10
C GLU A 10 1.07 -31.90 8.62
N ALA A 11 1.62 -31.84 7.40
CA ALA A 11 2.04 -30.59 6.80
C ALA A 11 0.83 -29.68 6.52
N ARG A 12 -0.22 -30.22 5.92
CA ARG A 12 -1.46 -29.48 5.60
C ARG A 12 -2.15 -28.94 6.84
N LYS A 13 -2.28 -29.75 7.90
CA LYS A 13 -2.88 -29.32 9.18
C LYS A 13 -2.09 -28.20 9.85
N ALA A 14 -0.75 -28.26 9.82
CA ALA A 14 0.08 -27.20 10.38
C ALA A 14 -0.08 -25.89 9.60
N LEU A 15 -0.10 -25.94 8.25
CA LEU A 15 -0.38 -24.76 7.43
C LEU A 15 -1.75 -24.17 7.72
N GLU A 16 -2.81 -25.01 7.77
CA GLU A 16 -4.17 -24.57 8.06
C GLU A 16 -4.28 -23.91 9.43
N ALA A 17 -3.62 -24.48 10.46
CA ALA A 17 -3.61 -23.90 11.80
C ALA A 17 -3.01 -22.48 11.79
N GLY A 18 -1.89 -22.28 11.10
CA GLY A 18 -1.27 -20.97 10.98
C GLY A 18 -2.12 -19.97 10.17
N VAL A 19 -2.71 -20.42 9.06
CA VAL A 19 -3.67 -19.63 8.28
C VAL A 19 -4.83 -19.16 9.15
N ASN A 20 -5.41 -20.07 9.93
CA ASN A 20 -6.56 -19.77 10.78
C ASN A 20 -6.18 -18.77 11.88
N GLN A 21 -5.05 -18.94 12.57
CA GLN A 21 -4.63 -18.03 13.63
C GLN A 21 -4.48 -16.59 13.10
N LEU A 22 -3.87 -16.40 11.94
CA LEU A 22 -3.75 -15.07 11.35
C LEU A 22 -5.11 -14.54 10.87
N ALA A 23 -5.83 -15.31 10.07
CA ALA A 23 -7.08 -14.87 9.46
C ALA A 23 -8.17 -14.58 10.50
N ASP A 24 -8.26 -15.39 11.56
CA ASP A 24 -9.22 -15.20 12.65
C ASP A 24 -8.93 -13.92 13.45
N THR A 25 -7.65 -13.53 13.55
CA THR A 25 -7.25 -12.27 14.17
C THR A 25 -7.62 -11.06 13.31
N VAL A 26 -7.48 -11.18 11.98
CA VAL A 26 -7.75 -10.07 11.05
C VAL A 26 -9.24 -9.91 10.75
N LYS A 27 -9.99 -10.99 10.52
CA LYS A 27 -11.39 -10.93 10.04
C LYS A 27 -12.39 -10.25 10.98
N VAL A 28 -12.04 -10.10 12.26
CA VAL A 28 -12.89 -9.40 13.25
C VAL A 28 -13.03 -7.91 12.96
N THR A 29 -12.18 -7.36 12.11
CA THR A 29 -12.19 -5.94 11.73
C THR A 29 -13.13 -5.65 10.55
N LEU A 30 -13.62 -6.68 9.85
CA LEU A 30 -14.36 -6.52 8.60
C LEU A 30 -15.77 -5.96 8.82
N GLY A 31 -16.12 -4.97 7.99
CA GLY A 31 -17.47 -4.40 7.91
C GLY A 31 -17.75 -3.31 8.94
N PRO A 32 -18.97 -2.70 8.87
CA PRO A 32 -19.29 -1.49 9.65
C PRO A 32 -19.42 -1.73 11.17
N LYS A 33 -19.55 -2.97 11.60
CA LYS A 33 -19.53 -3.38 13.00
C LYS A 33 -18.26 -4.20 13.34
N GLY A 34 -17.23 -4.09 12.50
CA GLY A 34 -15.89 -4.61 12.78
C GLY A 34 -15.28 -3.97 14.01
N ARG A 35 -14.36 -4.67 14.65
CA ARG A 35 -13.70 -4.26 15.89
C ARG A 35 -12.20 -4.12 15.70
N ASN A 36 -11.60 -3.28 16.52
CA ASN A 36 -10.15 -3.07 16.50
C ASN A 36 -9.40 -4.24 17.14
N VAL A 37 -8.16 -4.42 16.71
CA VAL A 37 -7.16 -5.29 17.32
C VAL A 37 -6.12 -4.44 18.01
N VAL A 38 -5.64 -4.90 19.15
CA VAL A 38 -4.56 -4.23 19.91
C VAL A 38 -3.26 -4.99 19.65
N LEU A 39 -2.27 -4.29 19.15
CA LEU A 39 -0.94 -4.81 18.84
C LEU A 39 0.06 -4.33 19.89
N ASP A 40 0.79 -5.25 20.51
CA ASP A 40 1.88 -4.91 21.41
C ASP A 40 3.06 -4.31 20.63
N LYS A 41 3.68 -3.30 21.20
CA LYS A 41 4.88 -2.67 20.63
C LYS A 41 6.00 -2.73 21.66
N LYS A 42 7.18 -3.18 21.23
CA LYS A 42 8.38 -3.27 22.10
C LYS A 42 8.76 -1.93 22.71
N TYR A 43 8.42 -0.83 22.05
CA TYR A 43 8.66 0.54 22.50
C TYR A 43 7.43 1.40 22.21
N GLY A 44 7.01 2.21 23.18
CA GLY A 44 5.86 3.09 23.07
C GLY A 44 4.55 2.47 23.55
N SER A 45 3.43 3.07 23.15
CA SER A 45 2.09 2.59 23.48
C SER A 45 1.66 1.49 22.53
N PRO A 46 0.82 0.53 22.97
CA PRO A 46 0.20 -0.43 22.08
C PRO A 46 -0.53 0.27 20.93
N LEU A 47 -0.48 -0.31 19.73
CA LEU A 47 -1.20 0.19 18.57
C LEU A 47 -2.60 -0.42 18.53
N ILE A 48 -3.61 0.42 18.44
CA ILE A 48 -5.01 0.00 18.20
C ILE A 48 -5.32 0.27 16.74
N THR A 49 -5.73 -0.75 16.01
CA THR A 49 -6.00 -0.63 14.58
C THR A 49 -7.04 -1.64 14.10
N ASN A 50 -7.73 -1.32 13.01
CA ASN A 50 -8.57 -2.23 12.23
C ASN A 50 -7.98 -2.52 10.84
N ASP A 51 -6.82 -1.96 10.51
CA ASP A 51 -6.14 -2.23 9.24
C ASP A 51 -5.60 -3.66 9.20
N GLY A 52 -6.10 -4.43 8.21
CA GLY A 52 -5.78 -5.85 8.07
C GLY A 52 -4.31 -6.12 7.76
N VAL A 53 -3.64 -5.30 6.96
CA VAL A 53 -2.22 -5.52 6.63
C VAL A 53 -1.31 -5.22 7.82
N THR A 54 -1.60 -4.19 8.58
CA THR A 54 -0.85 -3.86 9.81
C THR A 54 -0.97 -4.98 10.83
N ILE A 55 -2.18 -5.52 11.02
CA ILE A 55 -2.40 -6.67 11.92
C ILE A 55 -1.65 -7.90 11.41
N ALA A 56 -1.79 -8.23 10.13
CA ALA A 56 -1.16 -9.40 9.54
C ALA A 56 0.37 -9.37 9.63
N LYS A 57 0.99 -8.20 9.50
CA LYS A 57 2.45 -8.01 9.61
C LYS A 57 2.99 -8.33 11.00
N GLU A 58 2.23 -8.10 12.06
CA GLU A 58 2.64 -8.33 13.44
C GLU A 58 2.44 -9.79 13.90
N VAL A 59 1.67 -10.60 13.15
CA VAL A 59 1.45 -11.99 13.53
C VAL A 59 2.67 -12.84 13.22
N GLU A 60 3.27 -13.40 14.27
CA GLU A 60 4.36 -14.38 14.23
C GLU A 60 4.08 -15.49 15.24
N LEU A 61 4.19 -16.75 14.80
CA LEU A 61 3.80 -17.91 15.59
C LEU A 61 5.04 -18.69 16.06
N GLU A 62 4.96 -19.29 17.26
CA GLU A 62 6.07 -20.06 17.84
C GLU A 62 6.38 -21.35 17.08
N ASP A 63 5.35 -22.09 16.62
CA ASP A 63 5.57 -23.29 15.79
C ASP A 63 6.00 -22.86 14.38
N PRO A 64 7.21 -23.22 13.93
CA PRO A 64 7.73 -22.79 12.63
C PRO A 64 6.90 -23.31 11.45
N PHE A 65 6.18 -24.40 11.59
CA PHE A 65 5.34 -24.95 10.53
C PHE A 65 3.99 -24.23 10.45
N GLU A 66 3.39 -23.89 11.58
CA GLU A 66 2.20 -23.06 11.64
C GLU A 66 2.54 -21.65 11.15
N ASN A 67 3.69 -21.12 11.56
CA ASN A 67 4.16 -19.80 11.11
C ASN A 67 4.31 -19.73 9.60
N MET A 68 4.72 -20.81 8.90
CA MET A 68 4.73 -20.84 7.44
C MET A 68 3.32 -20.58 6.85
N GLY A 69 2.28 -21.16 7.43
CA GLY A 69 0.90 -20.91 7.03
C GLY A 69 0.48 -19.46 7.24
N ALA A 70 0.80 -18.88 8.40
CA ALA A 70 0.55 -17.48 8.70
C ALA A 70 1.30 -16.55 7.73
N GLN A 71 2.59 -16.81 7.45
CA GLN A 71 3.39 -15.99 6.52
C GLN A 71 2.85 -16.03 5.08
N LEU A 72 2.33 -17.17 4.60
CA LEU A 72 1.72 -17.26 3.27
C LEU A 72 0.46 -16.39 3.16
N VAL A 73 -0.39 -16.36 4.18
CA VAL A 73 -1.59 -15.50 4.17
C VAL A 73 -1.24 -14.03 4.44
N LYS A 74 -0.20 -13.77 5.22
CA LYS A 74 0.38 -12.43 5.36
C LYS A 74 0.83 -11.87 4.00
N GLU A 75 1.38 -12.71 3.11
CA GLU A 75 1.73 -12.30 1.75
C GLU A 75 0.49 -11.88 0.95
N VAL A 76 -0.66 -12.58 1.10
CA VAL A 76 -1.93 -12.19 0.46
C VAL A 76 -2.32 -10.76 0.86
N SER A 77 -2.30 -10.48 2.17
CA SER A 77 -2.63 -9.16 2.71
C SER A 77 -1.68 -8.08 2.16
N THR A 78 -0.37 -8.34 2.21
CA THR A 78 0.66 -7.40 1.75
C THR A 78 0.54 -7.11 0.25
N LYS A 79 0.37 -8.14 -0.59
CA LYS A 79 0.22 -7.97 -2.04
C LYS A 79 -1.04 -7.22 -2.42
N THR A 80 -2.13 -7.44 -1.69
CA THR A 80 -3.38 -6.71 -1.92
C THR A 80 -3.20 -5.24 -1.56
N ASN A 81 -2.52 -4.94 -0.46
CA ASN A 81 -2.16 -3.58 -0.10
C ASN A 81 -1.28 -2.89 -1.15
N ASP A 82 -0.25 -3.58 -1.65
CA ASP A 82 0.67 -3.05 -2.67
C ASP A 82 -0.04 -2.67 -3.98
N VAL A 83 -1.08 -3.43 -4.37
CA VAL A 83 -1.79 -3.24 -5.65
C VAL A 83 -2.97 -2.28 -5.54
N ALA A 84 -3.73 -2.38 -4.46
CA ALA A 84 -5.02 -1.70 -4.31
C ALA A 84 -5.08 -0.74 -3.11
N GLY A 85 -4.16 -0.88 -2.16
CA GLY A 85 -4.08 -0.04 -0.96
C GLY A 85 -5.19 -0.25 0.06
N ASP A 86 -6.12 -1.19 -0.20
CA ASP A 86 -7.25 -1.55 0.65
C ASP A 86 -7.66 -3.01 0.37
N GLY A 87 -8.68 -3.54 1.10
CA GLY A 87 -9.24 -4.88 0.91
C GLY A 87 -8.38 -6.03 1.49
N THR A 88 -7.41 -5.71 2.30
CA THR A 88 -6.45 -6.67 2.90
C THR A 88 -7.13 -7.70 3.79
N THR A 89 -8.12 -7.29 4.58
CA THR A 89 -8.96 -8.17 5.41
C THR A 89 -9.80 -9.13 4.56
N THR A 90 -10.42 -8.62 3.51
CA THR A 90 -11.23 -9.42 2.57
C THR A 90 -10.38 -10.45 1.86
N ALA A 91 -9.18 -10.09 1.41
CA ALA A 91 -8.24 -10.99 0.75
C ALA A 91 -7.79 -12.13 1.68
N THR A 92 -7.48 -11.80 2.93
CA THR A 92 -7.10 -12.76 3.99
C THR A 92 -8.22 -13.75 4.27
N LEU A 93 -9.45 -13.26 4.39
CA LEU A 93 -10.65 -14.08 4.62
C LEU A 93 -10.95 -15.01 3.44
N LEU A 94 -10.87 -14.50 2.20
CA LEU A 94 -11.06 -15.32 0.99
C LEU A 94 -10.00 -16.43 0.91
N ALA A 95 -8.74 -16.12 1.23
CA ALA A 95 -7.68 -17.13 1.26
C ALA A 95 -7.96 -18.21 2.30
N GLN A 96 -8.36 -17.84 3.53
CA GLN A 96 -8.77 -18.79 4.56
C GLN A 96 -9.89 -19.69 4.06
N ALA A 97 -10.94 -19.11 3.47
CA ALA A 97 -12.10 -19.87 3.00
C ALA A 97 -11.72 -20.85 1.87
N MET A 98 -10.91 -20.43 0.89
CA MET A 98 -10.43 -21.29 -0.19
C MET A 98 -9.55 -22.42 0.32
N ILE A 99 -8.63 -22.15 1.25
CA ILE A 99 -7.75 -23.16 1.83
C ILE A 99 -8.58 -24.18 2.62
N HIS A 100 -9.49 -23.71 3.47
CA HIS A 100 -10.33 -24.59 4.28
C HIS A 100 -11.20 -25.52 3.43
N GLU A 101 -11.92 -24.98 2.44
CA GLU A 101 -12.74 -25.81 1.53
C GLU A 101 -11.86 -26.70 0.64
N GLY A 102 -10.70 -26.21 0.20
CA GLY A 102 -9.74 -26.99 -0.58
C GLY A 102 -9.19 -28.19 0.18
N LEU A 103 -8.75 -28.00 1.42
CA LEU A 103 -8.18 -29.07 2.25
C LEU A 103 -9.20 -30.17 2.55
N LYS A 104 -10.48 -29.84 2.76
CA LYS A 104 -11.56 -30.84 2.91
C LYS A 104 -11.66 -31.75 1.68
N ASN A 105 -11.60 -31.16 0.49
CA ASN A 105 -11.70 -31.91 -0.76
C ASN A 105 -10.43 -32.73 -1.04
N LEU A 106 -9.24 -32.22 -0.69
CA LEU A 106 -7.99 -32.99 -0.80
C LEU A 106 -7.98 -34.17 0.16
N ALA A 107 -8.49 -34.02 1.38
CA ALA A 107 -8.65 -35.12 2.33
C ALA A 107 -9.63 -36.20 1.81
N ALA A 108 -10.60 -35.82 0.97
CA ALA A 108 -11.49 -36.72 0.26
C ALA A 108 -10.86 -37.38 -0.99
N GLY A 109 -9.63 -37.05 -1.33
CA GLY A 109 -8.87 -37.69 -2.41
C GLY A 109 -8.80 -36.90 -3.74
N ALA A 110 -9.24 -35.64 -3.77
CA ALA A 110 -9.13 -34.80 -4.95
C ALA A 110 -7.66 -34.51 -5.34
N ASN A 111 -7.37 -34.45 -6.62
CA ASN A 111 -6.03 -34.15 -7.13
C ASN A 111 -5.75 -32.63 -7.05
N PRO A 112 -4.78 -32.17 -6.23
CA PRO A 112 -4.54 -30.76 -5.99
C PRO A 112 -4.14 -29.98 -7.27
N ILE A 113 -3.44 -30.63 -8.21
CA ILE A 113 -3.00 -29.98 -9.45
C ILE A 113 -4.20 -29.72 -10.37
N VAL A 114 -5.17 -30.62 -10.38
CA VAL A 114 -6.40 -30.48 -11.19
C VAL A 114 -7.36 -29.49 -10.52
N VAL A 115 -7.51 -29.57 -9.20
CA VAL A 115 -8.28 -28.58 -8.40
C VAL A 115 -7.77 -27.15 -8.66
N LYS A 116 -6.45 -26.93 -8.63
CA LYS A 116 -5.83 -25.63 -8.96
C LYS A 116 -6.25 -25.08 -10.32
N LYS A 117 -6.38 -25.93 -11.34
CA LYS A 117 -6.84 -25.49 -12.68
C LYS A 117 -8.30 -25.04 -12.64
N GLY A 118 -9.15 -25.76 -11.93
CA GLY A 118 -10.55 -25.39 -11.73
C GLY A 118 -10.69 -24.06 -10.97
N MET A 119 -9.90 -23.87 -9.91
CA MET A 119 -9.86 -22.61 -9.17
C MET A 119 -9.45 -21.43 -10.06
N ALA A 120 -8.42 -21.61 -10.91
CA ALA A 120 -7.97 -20.55 -11.80
C ALA A 120 -9.07 -20.11 -12.78
N LYS A 121 -9.78 -21.06 -13.42
CA LYS A 121 -10.93 -20.76 -14.30
C LYS A 121 -12.06 -20.04 -13.56
N ALA A 122 -12.37 -20.47 -12.35
CA ALA A 122 -13.40 -19.85 -11.52
C ALA A 122 -13.07 -18.40 -11.14
N VAL A 123 -11.81 -18.13 -10.78
CA VAL A 123 -11.34 -16.78 -10.45
C VAL A 123 -11.36 -15.88 -11.67
N GLU A 124 -10.93 -16.37 -12.84
CA GLU A 124 -10.98 -15.62 -14.10
C GLU A 124 -12.43 -15.20 -14.43
N ALA A 125 -13.39 -16.13 -14.32
CA ALA A 125 -14.81 -15.85 -14.53
C ALA A 125 -15.36 -14.84 -13.51
N ALA A 126 -15.04 -15.00 -12.23
CA ALA A 126 -15.46 -14.08 -11.19
C ALA A 126 -14.90 -12.67 -11.39
N VAL A 127 -13.61 -12.54 -11.72
CA VAL A 127 -12.95 -11.26 -12.00
C VAL A 127 -13.53 -10.59 -13.24
N SER A 128 -13.80 -11.36 -14.30
CA SER A 128 -14.46 -10.85 -15.50
C SER A 128 -15.85 -10.27 -15.18
N GLU A 129 -16.62 -10.95 -14.36
CA GLU A 129 -17.95 -10.49 -13.95
C GLU A 129 -17.88 -9.28 -13.01
N VAL A 130 -16.91 -9.22 -12.07
CA VAL A 130 -16.65 -8.01 -11.25
C VAL A 130 -16.42 -6.80 -12.14
N LYS A 131 -15.55 -6.94 -13.16
CA LYS A 131 -15.27 -5.85 -14.11
C LYS A 131 -16.48 -5.47 -14.94
N ALA A 132 -17.31 -6.44 -15.35
CA ALA A 132 -18.53 -6.20 -16.12
C ALA A 132 -19.59 -5.45 -15.31
N GLN A 133 -19.65 -5.67 -13.99
CA GLN A 133 -20.59 -4.99 -13.09
C GLN A 133 -20.06 -3.64 -12.56
N ALA A 134 -18.78 -3.31 -12.81
CA ALA A 134 -18.19 -2.07 -12.34
C ALA A 134 -18.84 -0.85 -13.03
N LYS A 135 -19.14 0.16 -12.22
CA LYS A 135 -19.65 1.47 -12.68
C LYS A 135 -18.57 2.51 -12.50
N THR A 136 -18.38 3.37 -13.49
CA THR A 136 -17.43 4.49 -13.38
C THR A 136 -17.85 5.43 -12.27
N VAL A 137 -16.87 5.99 -11.57
CA VAL A 137 -17.08 7.02 -10.54
C VAL A 137 -17.42 8.34 -11.23
N ASP A 138 -18.55 8.92 -10.91
CA ASP A 138 -19.04 10.15 -11.53
C ASP A 138 -19.03 11.31 -10.52
N GLY A 139 -17.89 12.00 -10.47
CA GLY A 139 -17.71 13.24 -9.71
C GLY A 139 -17.44 13.07 -8.21
N SER A 140 -17.34 14.22 -7.54
CA SER A 140 -16.92 14.37 -6.14
C SER A 140 -17.84 13.63 -5.15
N LYS A 141 -19.13 13.48 -5.48
CA LYS A 141 -20.10 12.79 -4.62
C LYS A 141 -19.83 11.29 -4.48
N ASP A 142 -19.49 10.61 -5.56
CA ASP A 142 -19.18 9.19 -5.51
C ASP A 142 -17.81 8.95 -4.86
N ILE A 143 -16.85 9.85 -5.11
CA ILE A 143 -15.57 9.88 -4.41
C ILE A 143 -15.77 9.96 -2.89
N ALA A 144 -16.61 10.91 -2.44
CA ALA A 144 -16.93 11.06 -1.01
C ALA A 144 -17.59 9.80 -0.42
N ARG A 145 -18.46 9.12 -1.17
CA ARG A 145 -19.09 7.86 -0.73
C ARG A 145 -18.09 6.73 -0.56
N VAL A 146 -17.18 6.55 -1.52
CA VAL A 146 -16.11 5.54 -1.41
C VAL A 146 -15.26 5.81 -0.18
N GLY A 147 -14.80 7.05 -0.01
CA GLY A 147 -14.02 7.47 1.15
C GLY A 147 -14.76 7.27 2.48
N ALA A 148 -16.06 7.54 2.51
CA ALA A 148 -16.90 7.36 3.69
C ALA A 148 -17.10 5.87 4.04
N VAL A 149 -17.29 5.00 3.05
CA VAL A 149 -17.43 3.55 3.28
C VAL A 149 -16.13 2.94 3.78
N SER A 150 -15.00 3.27 3.17
CA SER A 150 -13.69 2.74 3.56
C SER A 150 -13.26 3.26 4.95
N SER A 151 -13.47 4.56 5.23
CA SER A 151 -13.11 5.13 6.53
C SER A 151 -14.14 4.87 7.64
N GLY A 152 -15.38 4.51 7.29
CA GLY A 152 -16.50 4.49 8.25
C GLY A 152 -16.90 5.89 8.75
N ASP A 153 -16.52 6.97 8.06
CA ASP A 153 -16.71 8.36 8.48
C ASP A 153 -17.03 9.26 7.28
N GLU A 154 -18.24 9.87 7.29
CA GLU A 154 -18.69 10.74 6.20
C GLU A 154 -17.87 12.03 6.07
N GLU A 155 -17.33 12.55 7.19
CA GLU A 155 -16.50 13.77 7.17
C GLU A 155 -15.16 13.50 6.51
N ILE A 156 -14.55 12.34 6.78
CA ILE A 156 -13.33 11.90 6.11
C ILE A 156 -13.57 11.71 4.61
N GLY A 157 -14.69 11.09 4.22
CA GLY A 157 -15.05 10.92 2.81
C GLY A 157 -15.16 12.25 2.08
N LYS A 158 -15.83 13.25 2.66
CA LYS A 158 -15.92 14.62 2.11
C LYS A 158 -14.55 15.28 2.02
N LEU A 159 -13.72 15.16 3.05
CA LEU A 159 -12.39 15.74 3.09
C LEU A 159 -11.49 15.21 1.96
N ILE A 160 -11.56 13.89 1.69
CA ILE A 160 -10.82 13.26 0.60
C ILE A 160 -11.34 13.77 -0.76
N ALA A 161 -12.66 13.82 -0.94
CA ALA A 161 -13.26 14.32 -2.17
C ALA A 161 -12.89 15.78 -2.45
N ASP A 162 -12.95 16.65 -1.44
CA ASP A 162 -12.53 18.04 -1.54
C ASP A 162 -11.03 18.18 -1.86
N ALA A 163 -10.20 17.31 -1.28
CA ALA A 163 -8.77 17.29 -1.57
C ALA A 163 -8.50 16.86 -3.03
N MET A 164 -9.20 15.83 -3.52
CA MET A 164 -9.10 15.36 -4.91
C MET A 164 -9.61 16.40 -5.92
N GLU A 165 -10.66 17.15 -5.59
CA GLU A 165 -11.20 18.20 -6.45
C GLU A 165 -10.26 19.41 -6.56
N LYS A 166 -9.56 19.75 -5.48
CA LYS A 166 -8.61 20.88 -5.44
C LYS A 166 -7.33 20.62 -6.21
N VAL A 167 -6.89 19.37 -6.28
CA VAL A 167 -5.74 18.98 -7.11
C VAL A 167 -6.27 18.36 -8.40
N SER A 168 -5.58 18.58 -9.53
CA SER A 168 -5.99 17.99 -10.81
C SER A 168 -6.04 16.46 -10.73
N ALA A 169 -6.60 15.79 -11.75
CA ALA A 169 -6.69 14.32 -11.82
C ALA A 169 -5.36 13.60 -11.54
N ASP A 170 -4.25 14.23 -11.92
CA ASP A 170 -2.88 13.77 -11.67
C ASP A 170 -2.28 14.35 -10.37
N GLY A 171 -3.09 15.03 -9.57
CA GLY A 171 -2.65 15.71 -8.36
C GLY A 171 -2.31 14.73 -7.23
N VAL A 172 -1.34 15.12 -6.43
CA VAL A 172 -0.83 14.32 -5.32
C VAL A 172 -1.53 14.70 -4.02
N ILE A 173 -1.96 13.69 -3.26
CA ILE A 173 -2.50 13.88 -1.91
C ILE A 173 -1.57 13.15 -0.95
N THR A 174 -1.10 13.88 0.07
CA THR A 174 -0.29 13.35 1.17
C THR A 174 -1.04 13.48 2.49
N ILE A 175 -0.68 12.65 3.47
CA ILE A 175 -1.29 12.65 4.79
C ILE A 175 -0.19 12.94 5.81
N GLU A 176 -0.40 13.95 6.62
CA GLU A 176 0.53 14.39 7.65
C GLU A 176 -0.18 14.55 9.00
N GLU A 177 0.60 14.56 10.07
CA GLU A 177 0.08 14.83 11.40
C GLU A 177 -0.18 16.33 11.58
N SER A 178 -1.35 16.66 12.12
CA SER A 178 -1.68 18.03 12.52
C SER A 178 -1.03 18.37 13.88
N LYS A 179 -0.64 19.60 14.04
CA LYS A 179 -0.22 20.14 15.36
C LYS A 179 -1.41 20.46 16.28
N THR A 180 -2.63 20.37 15.74
CA THR A 180 -3.88 20.63 16.46
C THR A 180 -4.75 19.38 16.48
N ALA A 181 -5.82 19.38 17.27
CA ALA A 181 -6.77 18.28 17.30
C ALA A 181 -7.67 18.23 16.04
N GLU A 182 -7.64 19.25 15.18
CA GLU A 182 -8.48 19.34 13.99
C GLU A 182 -7.87 18.59 12.80
N THR A 183 -8.72 17.92 12.03
CA THR A 183 -8.38 17.30 10.74
C THR A 183 -8.88 18.19 9.62
N TYR A 184 -7.99 18.60 8.72
CA TYR A 184 -8.31 19.48 7.59
C TYR A 184 -7.42 19.21 6.38
N SER A 185 -7.78 19.75 5.22
CA SER A 185 -6.96 19.69 4.01
C SER A 185 -6.51 21.07 3.56
N GLU A 186 -5.26 21.19 3.15
CA GLU A 186 -4.68 22.37 2.52
C GLU A 186 -4.01 21.99 1.20
N VAL A 187 -3.91 22.93 0.26
CA VAL A 187 -3.14 22.74 -0.97
C VAL A 187 -1.89 23.60 -0.87
N VAL A 188 -0.76 22.98 -1.09
CA VAL A 188 0.55 23.63 -1.07
C VAL A 188 1.27 23.45 -2.39
N GLU A 189 2.27 24.30 -2.64
CA GLU A 189 3.15 24.13 -3.79
C GLU A 189 3.98 22.86 -3.63
N GLY A 190 4.02 22.02 -4.66
CA GLY A 190 4.71 20.76 -4.59
C GLY A 190 4.59 19.96 -5.88
N MET A 191 5.34 18.87 -5.97
CA MET A 191 5.28 17.96 -7.11
C MET A 191 5.67 16.54 -6.72
N GLN A 192 5.20 15.58 -7.52
CA GLN A 192 5.67 14.20 -7.47
C GLN A 192 6.31 13.79 -8.79
N PHE A 193 7.34 12.96 -8.72
CA PHE A 193 7.93 12.31 -9.88
C PHE A 193 8.23 10.83 -9.63
N ASP A 194 8.23 10.05 -10.72
CA ASP A 194 8.27 8.59 -10.73
C ASP A 194 9.71 8.06 -10.59
N ARG A 195 10.37 8.43 -9.50
CA ARG A 195 11.67 7.90 -9.08
C ARG A 195 11.68 7.84 -7.56
N GLY A 196 12.03 6.68 -7.03
CA GLY A 196 12.17 6.45 -5.60
C GLY A 196 13.63 6.47 -5.13
N TYR A 197 13.85 6.02 -3.91
CA TYR A 197 15.19 5.93 -3.34
C TYR A 197 16.05 4.91 -4.10
N ILE A 198 17.35 5.17 -4.16
CA ILE A 198 18.32 4.31 -4.87
C ILE A 198 18.45 2.93 -4.20
N THR A 199 18.30 2.87 -2.88
CA THR A 199 18.42 1.64 -2.10
C THR A 199 17.43 1.64 -0.92
N PRO A 200 16.87 0.48 -0.54
CA PRO A 200 16.01 0.34 0.64
C PRO A 200 16.63 0.82 1.94
N TYR A 201 17.95 0.80 2.05
CA TYR A 201 18.65 1.34 3.23
C TYR A 201 18.47 2.84 3.43
N MET A 202 17.87 3.54 2.47
CA MET A 202 17.51 4.97 2.58
C MET A 202 16.12 5.20 3.20
N ALA A 203 15.32 4.15 3.47
CA ALA A 203 14.04 4.29 4.15
C ALA A 203 14.21 4.74 5.60
N THR A 204 13.38 5.69 6.07
CA THR A 204 13.33 6.11 7.48
C THR A 204 12.31 5.29 8.26
N ASP A 205 11.28 4.82 7.60
CA ASP A 205 10.29 3.88 8.09
C ASP A 205 10.44 2.56 7.33
N MET A 206 10.94 1.54 8.02
CA MET A 206 11.18 0.23 7.44
C MET A 206 9.90 -0.60 7.31
N GLU A 207 8.84 -0.27 8.05
CA GLU A 207 7.55 -0.97 7.96
C GLU A 207 6.81 -0.53 6.69
N LYS A 208 6.81 0.77 6.41
CA LYS A 208 6.19 1.34 5.20
C LYS A 208 7.13 1.40 4.00
N MET A 209 8.41 1.09 4.20
CA MET A 209 9.46 1.23 3.17
C MET A 209 9.48 2.63 2.55
N GLU A 210 9.37 3.65 3.41
CA GLU A 210 9.33 5.06 3.03
C GLU A 210 10.44 5.85 3.72
N ALA A 211 10.92 6.90 3.07
CA ALA A 211 11.78 7.90 3.68
C ALA A 211 11.01 9.23 3.76
N VAL A 212 10.85 9.76 4.96
CA VAL A 212 10.22 11.07 5.21
C VAL A 212 11.28 12.00 5.77
N ILE A 213 11.56 13.08 5.06
CA ILE A 213 12.58 14.07 5.39
C ILE A 213 11.90 15.42 5.57
N ASP A 214 11.72 15.85 6.81
CA ASP A 214 11.21 17.17 7.14
C ASP A 214 12.33 18.20 7.12
N ASP A 215 12.00 19.45 6.73
CA ASP A 215 12.93 20.56 6.55
C ASP A 215 14.12 20.19 5.67
N ALA A 216 13.82 19.56 4.53
CA ALA A 216 14.81 18.99 3.64
C ALA A 216 15.61 20.07 2.90
N TYR A 217 16.93 19.90 2.85
CA TYR A 217 17.79 20.51 1.85
C TYR A 217 17.87 19.58 0.65
N ILE A 218 17.85 20.12 -0.58
CA ILE A 218 17.76 19.34 -1.80
C ILE A 218 18.93 19.70 -2.71
N LEU A 219 19.84 18.75 -2.90
CA LEU A 219 20.91 18.85 -3.90
C LEU A 219 20.39 18.34 -5.23
N ILE A 220 20.49 19.16 -6.28
CA ILE A 220 19.94 18.85 -7.60
C ILE A 220 21.08 18.87 -8.61
N THR A 221 21.33 17.73 -9.28
CA THR A 221 22.38 17.64 -10.29
C THR A 221 22.02 16.67 -11.41
N ASP A 222 22.47 16.95 -12.61
CA ASP A 222 22.38 16.06 -13.77
C ASP A 222 23.55 15.06 -13.84
N LYS A 223 24.49 15.15 -12.88
CA LYS A 223 25.67 14.29 -12.82
C LYS A 223 25.42 12.99 -12.09
N LYS A 224 26.27 12.03 -12.40
CA LYS A 224 26.44 10.78 -11.65
C LYS A 224 27.46 11.01 -10.53
N ILE A 225 27.10 10.60 -9.33
CA ILE A 225 27.94 10.75 -8.14
C ILE A 225 28.55 9.39 -7.77
N SER A 226 29.85 9.22 -7.96
CA SER A 226 30.57 7.97 -7.65
C SER A 226 31.62 8.17 -6.54
N VAL A 227 32.11 9.40 -6.36
CA VAL A 227 33.20 9.74 -5.44
C VAL A 227 32.66 10.65 -4.34
N ILE A 228 32.82 10.25 -3.09
CA ILE A 228 32.30 11.01 -1.94
C ILE A 228 32.98 12.38 -1.78
N ALA A 229 34.25 12.50 -2.20
CA ALA A 229 35.01 13.76 -2.12
C ALA A 229 34.34 14.93 -2.85
N ASP A 230 33.53 14.65 -3.86
CA ASP A 230 32.80 15.69 -4.61
C ASP A 230 31.67 16.33 -3.78
N LEU A 231 31.19 15.63 -2.74
CA LEU A 231 30.11 16.07 -1.86
C LEU A 231 30.61 16.64 -0.52
N LEU A 232 31.90 16.46 -0.17
CA LEU A 232 32.42 16.79 1.17
C LEU A 232 32.09 18.23 1.61
N PRO A 233 32.23 19.29 0.78
CA PRO A 233 31.96 20.66 1.22
C PRO A 233 30.52 20.86 1.71
N ILE A 234 29.56 20.24 1.01
CA ILE A 234 28.13 20.29 1.37
C ILE A 234 27.86 19.44 2.60
N LEU A 235 28.40 18.19 2.63
CA LEU A 235 28.14 17.25 3.71
C LEU A 235 28.69 17.73 5.04
N GLU A 236 29.91 18.30 5.08
CA GLU A 236 30.50 18.85 6.30
C GLU A 236 29.63 19.97 6.89
N THR A 237 29.16 20.88 6.06
CA THR A 237 28.30 21.97 6.50
C THR A 237 26.96 21.48 7.03
N LEU A 238 26.33 20.49 6.36
CA LEU A 238 25.04 19.93 6.77
C LEU A 238 25.15 19.10 8.05
N VAL A 239 26.22 18.31 8.20
CA VAL A 239 26.47 17.51 9.42
C VAL A 239 26.69 18.42 10.62
N GLN A 240 27.52 19.46 10.49
CA GLN A 240 27.76 20.44 11.57
C GLN A 240 26.50 21.18 12.02
N SER A 241 25.59 21.44 11.08
CA SER A 241 24.32 22.12 11.34
C SER A 241 23.15 21.18 11.67
N GLY A 242 23.37 19.84 11.66
CA GLY A 242 22.32 18.85 11.91
C GLY A 242 21.20 18.86 10.86
N LYS A 243 21.47 19.29 9.64
CA LYS A 243 20.48 19.42 8.58
C LYS A 243 20.33 18.13 7.79
N LYS A 244 19.13 17.94 7.22
CA LYS A 244 18.76 16.74 6.46
C LYS A 244 18.89 17.00 4.97
N LEU A 245 19.37 16.04 4.21
CA LEU A 245 19.69 16.17 2.78
C LEU A 245 18.91 15.16 1.93
N VAL A 246 18.35 15.64 0.84
CA VAL A 246 17.87 14.82 -0.28
C VAL A 246 18.76 15.10 -1.48
N ILE A 247 19.32 14.07 -2.09
CA ILE A 247 20.15 14.16 -3.29
C ILE A 247 19.33 13.67 -4.48
N VAL A 248 19.09 14.54 -5.43
CA VAL A 248 18.48 14.24 -6.73
C VAL A 248 19.58 14.30 -7.78
N ALA A 249 20.04 13.15 -8.24
CA ALA A 249 21.17 13.01 -9.15
C ALA A 249 20.84 12.03 -10.29
N GLU A 250 21.61 12.07 -11.39
CA GLU A 250 21.45 11.04 -12.43
C GLU A 250 21.56 9.64 -11.85
N ASP A 251 22.57 9.39 -11.05
CA ASP A 251 22.74 8.19 -10.21
C ASP A 251 23.69 8.51 -9.04
N VAL A 252 23.62 7.71 -7.98
CA VAL A 252 24.61 7.70 -6.90
C VAL A 252 25.07 6.27 -6.70
N GLU A 253 26.37 6.01 -6.87
CA GLU A 253 26.90 4.65 -6.86
C GLU A 253 28.28 4.55 -6.22
N GLY A 254 28.81 3.32 -6.18
CA GLY A 254 30.18 3.04 -5.78
C GLY A 254 30.52 3.49 -4.36
N GLU A 255 31.68 4.15 -4.22
CA GLU A 255 32.17 4.66 -2.94
C GLU A 255 31.25 5.68 -2.31
N ALA A 256 30.70 6.60 -3.09
CA ALA A 256 29.82 7.64 -2.61
C ALA A 256 28.56 7.06 -1.96
N LEU A 257 27.88 6.14 -2.65
CA LEU A 257 26.67 5.49 -2.12
C LEU A 257 26.98 4.72 -0.83
N ASN A 258 28.03 3.91 -0.82
CA ASN A 258 28.39 3.12 0.36
C ASN A 258 28.70 4.00 1.57
N THR A 259 29.43 5.08 1.37
CA THR A 259 29.76 6.04 2.44
C THR A 259 28.53 6.73 2.98
N LEU A 260 27.61 7.14 2.12
CA LEU A 260 26.34 7.77 2.53
C LEU A 260 25.46 6.79 3.33
N ILE A 261 25.36 5.52 2.88
CA ILE A 261 24.61 4.48 3.60
C ILE A 261 25.21 4.24 4.99
N VAL A 262 26.52 4.05 5.09
CA VAL A 262 27.18 3.78 6.38
C VAL A 262 26.98 4.93 7.36
N ASN A 263 27.16 6.18 6.92
CA ASN A 263 26.97 7.34 7.80
C ASN A 263 25.51 7.55 8.20
N ARG A 264 24.57 7.25 7.29
CA ARG A 264 23.15 7.24 7.61
C ARG A 264 22.81 6.19 8.67
N LEU A 265 23.25 4.94 8.49
CA LEU A 265 22.99 3.85 9.45
C LEU A 265 23.61 4.12 10.82
N ARG A 266 24.72 4.87 10.87
CA ARG A 266 25.35 5.35 12.11
C ARG A 266 24.63 6.54 12.74
N GLY A 267 23.63 7.13 12.05
CA GLY A 267 22.93 8.31 12.52
C GLY A 267 23.73 9.61 12.46
N THR A 268 24.90 9.62 11.83
CA THR A 268 25.77 10.80 11.69
C THR A 268 25.31 11.73 10.56
N LEU A 269 24.60 11.19 9.56
CA LEU A 269 24.09 11.94 8.43
C LEU A 269 22.65 11.51 8.11
N ASN A 270 21.75 12.47 8.00
CA ASN A 270 20.38 12.23 7.52
C ASN A 270 20.31 12.53 6.02
N VAL A 271 20.41 11.50 5.19
CA VAL A 271 20.46 11.62 3.73
C VAL A 271 19.56 10.61 3.04
N VAL A 272 18.92 11.02 1.96
CA VAL A 272 18.21 10.15 1.02
C VAL A 272 18.66 10.48 -0.39
N CYS A 273 18.99 9.46 -1.17
CA CYS A 273 19.40 9.61 -2.56
C CYS A 273 18.32 9.06 -3.48
N VAL A 274 17.92 9.85 -4.46
CA VAL A 274 16.94 9.50 -5.49
C VAL A 274 17.51 9.75 -6.88
N LYS A 275 17.07 8.95 -7.86
CA LYS A 275 17.44 9.17 -9.24
C LYS A 275 16.66 10.32 -9.82
N ALA A 276 17.32 11.15 -10.63
CA ALA A 276 16.68 12.22 -11.37
C ALA A 276 15.62 11.67 -12.33
N PRO A 277 14.44 12.31 -12.41
CA PRO A 277 13.40 11.92 -13.33
C PRO A 277 13.77 12.19 -14.79
N GLY A 278 13.23 11.38 -15.72
CA GLY A 278 13.45 11.53 -17.15
C GLY A 278 14.84 11.10 -17.62
N PHE A 279 15.10 11.34 -18.92
CA PHE A 279 16.35 11.02 -19.61
C PHE A 279 16.71 12.15 -20.58
N GLY A 280 18.02 12.35 -20.82
CA GLY A 280 18.51 13.36 -21.76
C GLY A 280 18.02 14.78 -21.43
N ASP A 281 17.58 15.53 -22.45
CA ASP A 281 17.13 16.91 -22.27
C ASP A 281 15.88 17.03 -21.38
N ARG A 282 15.01 16.03 -21.38
CA ARG A 282 13.86 15.99 -20.46
C ARG A 282 14.29 15.94 -19.01
N ARG A 283 15.36 15.19 -18.68
CA ARG A 283 15.91 15.17 -17.32
C ARG A 283 16.33 16.57 -16.88
N LYS A 284 17.03 17.31 -17.74
CA LYS A 284 17.46 18.68 -17.45
C LYS A 284 16.28 19.60 -17.17
N GLU A 285 15.25 19.52 -18.01
CA GLU A 285 14.03 20.30 -17.84
C GLU A 285 13.28 19.97 -16.54
N MET A 286 13.18 18.67 -16.19
CA MET A 286 12.56 18.25 -14.93
C MET A 286 13.39 18.64 -13.70
N LEU A 287 14.72 18.57 -13.77
CA LEU A 287 15.60 19.07 -12.72
C LEU A 287 15.44 20.58 -12.53
N GLN A 288 15.28 21.34 -13.63
CA GLN A 288 15.00 22.77 -13.55
C GLN A 288 13.63 23.08 -12.93
N ASP A 289 12.62 22.24 -13.19
CA ASP A 289 11.30 22.37 -12.54
C ASP A 289 11.41 22.13 -11.02
N ILE A 290 12.17 21.10 -10.61
CA ILE A 290 12.44 20.81 -9.20
C ILE A 290 13.21 21.99 -8.56
N ALA A 291 14.22 22.53 -9.24
CA ALA A 291 14.99 23.68 -8.76
C ALA A 291 14.12 24.91 -8.59
N THR A 292 13.26 25.21 -9.55
CA THR A 292 12.31 26.34 -9.48
C THR A 292 11.34 26.17 -8.32
N LEU A 293 10.80 24.96 -8.13
CA LEU A 293 9.86 24.65 -7.05
C LEU A 293 10.50 24.79 -5.66
N THR A 294 11.77 24.42 -5.53
CA THR A 294 12.47 24.36 -4.23
C THR A 294 13.37 25.56 -3.95
N GLY A 295 13.50 26.47 -4.91
CA GLY A 295 14.40 27.63 -4.80
C GLY A 295 15.88 27.26 -4.87
N GLY A 296 16.20 26.07 -5.42
CA GLY A 296 17.58 25.61 -5.58
C GLY A 296 18.16 25.91 -6.96
N THR A 297 19.39 25.45 -7.16
CA THR A 297 20.11 25.57 -8.43
C THR A 297 20.50 24.18 -8.93
N VAL A 298 20.30 23.92 -10.23
CA VAL A 298 20.79 22.68 -10.84
C VAL A 298 22.30 22.78 -11.01
N ILE A 299 23.02 21.88 -10.36
CA ILE A 299 24.49 21.80 -10.47
C ILE A 299 24.82 20.95 -11.69
N SER A 300 25.26 21.61 -12.77
CA SER A 300 25.58 21.00 -14.05
C SER A 300 26.80 21.67 -14.69
N GLU A 301 27.60 20.89 -15.43
CA GLU A 301 28.73 21.43 -16.20
C GLU A 301 28.32 22.42 -17.29
N GLU A 302 27.13 22.24 -17.84
CA GLU A 302 26.62 23.14 -18.88
C GLU A 302 26.43 24.58 -18.39
N VAL A 303 26.13 24.76 -17.09
CA VAL A 303 26.06 26.08 -16.44
C VAL A 303 27.34 26.46 -15.71
N GLY A 304 28.41 25.68 -15.86
CA GLY A 304 29.71 25.93 -15.26
C GLY A 304 29.80 25.68 -13.77
N LEU A 305 28.88 24.86 -13.21
CA LEU A 305 28.84 24.53 -11.80
C LEU A 305 29.36 23.09 -11.57
N GLU A 306 30.22 22.93 -10.58
CA GLU A 306 30.76 21.65 -10.14
C GLU A 306 30.31 21.31 -8.72
N LEU A 307 30.08 20.02 -8.42
CA LEU A 307 29.71 19.55 -7.09
C LEU A 307 30.74 19.94 -6.01
N LYS A 308 32.02 19.94 -6.36
CA LYS A 308 33.13 20.31 -5.44
C LYS A 308 33.09 21.78 -4.98
N THR A 309 32.47 22.64 -5.77
CA THR A 309 32.37 24.08 -5.47
C THR A 309 30.97 24.48 -5.01
N ALA A 310 30.06 23.52 -4.94
CA ALA A 310 28.70 23.76 -4.50
C ALA A 310 28.64 24.05 -3.00
N ASP A 311 27.81 25.00 -2.63
CA ASP A 311 27.56 25.39 -1.24
C ASP A 311 26.08 25.26 -0.85
N ILE A 312 25.79 25.48 0.41
CA ILE A 312 24.43 25.32 0.96
C ILE A 312 23.41 26.31 0.35
N SER A 313 23.85 27.44 -0.18
CA SER A 313 22.96 28.44 -0.79
C SER A 313 22.43 27.99 -2.16
N MET A 314 23.07 27.02 -2.78
CA MET A 314 22.65 26.44 -4.06
C MET A 314 21.61 25.32 -3.86
N LEU A 315 21.44 24.83 -2.61
CA LEU A 315 20.51 23.76 -2.32
C LEU A 315 19.07 24.28 -2.30
N GLY A 316 18.19 23.52 -2.94
CA GLY A 316 16.77 23.72 -2.79
C GLY A 316 16.29 23.37 -1.38
N ARG A 317 15.09 23.83 -1.02
CA ARG A 317 14.47 23.54 0.26
C ARG A 317 13.02 23.15 0.08
N ALA A 318 12.53 22.26 0.94
CA ALA A 318 11.13 21.93 1.05
C ALA A 318 10.78 21.65 2.51
N ARG A 319 9.53 21.89 2.89
CA ARG A 319 9.03 21.56 4.21
C ARG A 319 9.12 20.06 4.48
N GLN A 320 8.78 19.24 3.48
CA GLN A 320 8.90 17.78 3.56
C GLN A 320 9.22 17.18 2.20
N VAL A 321 10.03 16.13 2.19
CA VAL A 321 10.20 15.24 1.03
C VAL A 321 9.89 13.81 1.46
N LYS A 322 8.91 13.20 0.79
CA LYS A 322 8.51 11.81 1.00
C LYS A 322 9.00 10.98 -0.18
N VAL A 323 9.76 9.92 0.10
CA VAL A 323 10.34 9.05 -0.92
C VAL A 323 9.93 7.61 -0.65
N THR A 324 9.31 6.98 -1.64
CA THR A 324 8.98 5.56 -1.65
C THR A 324 9.95 4.80 -2.55
N LYS A 325 9.71 3.53 -2.78
CA LYS A 325 10.49 2.73 -3.73
C LYS A 325 10.39 3.25 -5.17
N GLU A 326 9.26 3.86 -5.53
CA GLU A 326 8.93 4.23 -6.92
C GLU A 326 8.78 5.72 -7.13
N ASN A 327 8.40 6.47 -6.09
CA ASN A 327 8.04 7.88 -6.21
C ASN A 327 8.77 8.76 -5.21
N THR A 328 8.99 10.01 -5.61
CA THR A 328 9.44 11.09 -4.72
C THR A 328 8.43 12.24 -4.79
N THR A 329 7.91 12.63 -3.63
CA THR A 329 6.97 13.74 -3.46
C THR A 329 7.65 14.87 -2.70
N ILE A 330 7.72 16.05 -3.30
CA ILE A 330 8.18 17.29 -2.67
C ILE A 330 6.94 18.06 -2.23
N VAL A 331 6.86 18.39 -0.96
CA VAL A 331 5.73 19.08 -0.36
C VAL A 331 6.19 20.42 0.17
N ASP A 332 5.49 21.48 -0.23
CA ASP A 332 5.74 22.85 0.18
C ASP A 332 7.20 23.26 -0.07
N GLY A 333 7.54 23.34 -1.36
CA GLY A 333 8.84 23.81 -1.84
C GLY A 333 9.03 25.30 -1.54
N ALA A 334 10.23 25.69 -1.16
CA ALA A 334 10.57 27.05 -0.80
C ALA A 334 10.93 27.96 -2.00
N GLY A 335 10.53 27.56 -3.22
CA GLY A 335 10.72 28.36 -4.42
C GLY A 335 9.86 29.63 -4.42
N ASP A 336 10.28 30.62 -5.22
CA ASP A 336 9.49 31.83 -5.40
C ASP A 336 8.22 31.54 -6.22
N SER A 337 7.04 31.86 -5.67
CA SER A 337 5.75 31.63 -6.31
C SER A 337 5.64 32.32 -7.68
N GLN A 338 6.31 33.45 -7.90
CA GLN A 338 6.30 34.12 -9.22
C GLN A 338 7.14 33.32 -10.21
N ALA A 339 8.33 32.85 -9.81
CA ALA A 339 9.18 32.01 -10.65
C ALA A 339 8.48 30.69 -11.06
N ILE A 340 7.70 30.10 -10.16
CA ILE A 340 6.90 28.90 -10.45
C ILE A 340 5.81 29.22 -11.49
N LYS A 341 5.09 30.35 -11.35
CA LYS A 341 4.07 30.78 -12.31
C LYS A 341 4.66 31.06 -13.68
N ASP A 342 5.82 31.71 -13.72
CA ASP A 342 6.54 32.02 -14.97
C ASP A 342 6.99 30.71 -15.65
N ARG A 343 7.46 29.71 -14.87
CA ARG A 343 7.82 28.40 -15.38
C ARG A 343 6.62 27.66 -15.95
N VAL A 344 5.48 27.68 -15.26
CA VAL A 344 4.20 27.13 -15.75
C VAL A 344 3.77 27.81 -17.06
N ALA A 345 3.88 29.14 -17.16
CA ALA A 345 3.56 29.87 -18.38
C ALA A 345 4.50 29.50 -19.55
N GLN A 346 5.80 29.30 -19.27
CA GLN A 346 6.77 28.81 -20.25
C GLN A 346 6.38 27.41 -20.79
N ILE A 347 6.03 26.48 -19.93
CA ILE A 347 5.61 25.13 -20.35
C ILE A 347 4.33 25.18 -21.19
N ARG A 348 3.34 26.01 -20.81
CA ARG A 348 2.12 26.22 -21.60
C ARG A 348 2.42 26.79 -23.00
N SER A 349 3.37 27.70 -23.10
CA SER A 349 3.83 28.24 -24.40
C SER A 349 4.49 27.14 -25.24
N GLN A 350 5.30 26.27 -24.64
CA GLN A 350 5.91 25.14 -25.32
C GLN A 350 4.84 24.18 -25.87
N ILE A 351 3.80 23.87 -25.07
CA ILE A 351 2.66 23.03 -25.49
C ILE A 351 1.94 23.63 -26.70
N ALA A 352 1.74 24.96 -26.71
CA ALA A 352 1.06 25.64 -27.80
C ALA A 352 1.88 25.66 -29.10
N ASN A 353 3.20 25.64 -29.02
CA ASN A 353 4.11 25.78 -30.16
C ASN A 353 4.64 24.43 -30.68
N THR A 354 4.50 23.33 -29.92
CA THR A 354 4.97 22.01 -30.40
C THR A 354 4.01 21.40 -31.42
N THR A 355 4.60 20.79 -32.46
CA THR A 355 3.87 20.07 -33.52
C THR A 355 3.88 18.55 -33.30
N SER A 356 4.64 18.06 -32.32
CA SER A 356 4.76 16.64 -31.97
C SER A 356 3.73 16.29 -30.92
N ASP A 357 2.81 15.37 -31.24
CA ASP A 357 1.80 14.89 -30.29
C ASP A 357 2.46 14.24 -29.06
N TYR A 358 3.54 13.50 -29.25
CA TYR A 358 4.30 12.89 -28.17
C TYR A 358 4.96 13.94 -27.24
N ASP A 359 5.57 14.97 -27.79
CA ASP A 359 6.17 16.04 -26.98
C ASP A 359 5.09 16.85 -26.28
N LYS A 360 3.95 17.05 -26.93
CA LYS A 360 2.79 17.71 -26.33
C LYS A 360 2.28 16.95 -25.13
N GLU A 361 2.11 15.63 -25.22
CA GLU A 361 1.72 14.77 -24.10
C GLU A 361 2.70 14.90 -22.94
N LYS A 362 4.01 14.80 -23.20
CA LYS A 362 5.04 14.88 -22.16
C LYS A 362 5.16 16.26 -21.51
N LEU A 363 4.92 17.32 -22.27
CA LEU A 363 4.82 18.68 -21.72
C LEU A 363 3.56 18.86 -20.86
N GLN A 364 2.44 18.23 -21.25
CA GLN A 364 1.22 18.23 -20.45
C GLN A 364 1.40 17.50 -19.11
N GLU A 365 2.03 16.30 -19.12
CA GLU A 365 2.38 15.59 -17.88
C GLU A 365 3.25 16.47 -16.95
N ARG A 366 4.25 17.13 -17.51
CA ARG A 366 5.14 18.01 -16.76
C ARG A 366 4.42 19.23 -16.18
N LEU A 367 3.53 19.83 -16.98
CA LEU A 367 2.65 20.92 -16.55
C LEU A 367 1.76 20.49 -15.38
N ALA A 368 1.12 19.34 -15.50
CA ALA A 368 0.25 18.80 -14.45
C ALA A 368 1.01 18.59 -13.13
N LYS A 369 2.22 18.03 -13.21
CA LYS A 369 3.08 17.81 -12.01
C LYS A 369 3.48 19.12 -11.32
N LEU A 370 3.78 20.18 -12.07
CA LEU A 370 4.24 21.46 -11.50
C LEU A 370 3.07 22.38 -11.07
N ALA A 371 1.99 22.42 -11.87
CA ALA A 371 0.87 23.32 -11.64
C ALA A 371 -0.21 22.76 -10.71
N GLY A 372 -0.26 21.44 -10.54
CA GLY A 372 -1.31 20.77 -9.75
C GLY A 372 -1.16 20.94 -8.25
N GLY A 373 0.02 21.25 -7.75
CA GLY A 373 0.31 21.31 -6.32
C GLY A 373 0.20 19.95 -5.63
N VAL A 374 0.25 19.98 -4.30
CA VAL A 374 0.04 18.81 -3.43
C VAL A 374 -1.05 19.14 -2.42
N ALA A 375 -2.11 18.33 -2.37
CA ALA A 375 -3.07 18.42 -1.28
C ALA A 375 -2.50 17.69 -0.06
N VAL A 376 -2.50 18.34 1.08
CA VAL A 376 -2.01 17.79 2.35
C VAL A 376 -3.22 17.63 3.27
N ILE A 377 -3.54 16.39 3.63
CA ILE A 377 -4.53 16.10 4.66
C ILE A 377 -3.80 16.07 6.00
N LYS A 378 -4.10 17.06 6.84
CA LYS A 378 -3.57 17.17 8.20
C LYS A 378 -4.49 16.44 9.14
N VAL A 379 -3.99 15.37 9.76
CA VAL A 379 -4.76 14.53 10.69
C VAL A 379 -4.52 14.98 12.12
N GLY A 380 -5.58 15.41 12.80
CA GLY A 380 -5.57 15.80 14.20
C GLY A 380 -6.40 14.87 15.06
N ALA A 381 -5.93 14.65 16.29
CA ALA A 381 -6.64 13.90 17.32
C ALA A 381 -6.18 14.37 18.73
N ALA A 382 -6.93 13.96 19.76
CA ALA A 382 -6.61 14.33 21.14
C ALA A 382 -5.41 13.53 21.71
N THR A 383 -5.18 12.31 21.20
CA THR A 383 -4.10 11.43 21.66
C THR A 383 -3.30 10.89 20.47
N GLU A 384 -2.04 10.51 20.72
CA GLU A 384 -1.16 9.92 19.70
C GLU A 384 -1.72 8.59 19.15
N THR A 385 -2.33 7.78 20.02
CA THR A 385 -2.94 6.50 19.61
C THR A 385 -4.11 6.72 18.65
N GLU A 386 -5.02 7.65 18.99
CA GLU A 386 -6.14 8.03 18.13
C GLU A 386 -5.66 8.63 16.79
N MET A 387 -4.64 9.47 16.83
CA MET A 387 -4.08 10.10 15.64
C MET A 387 -3.49 9.06 14.67
N LYS A 388 -2.75 8.07 15.20
CA LYS A 388 -2.19 6.97 14.38
C LYS A 388 -3.29 6.13 13.75
N GLU A 389 -4.33 5.75 14.52
CA GLU A 389 -5.48 5.00 14.00
C GLU A 389 -6.19 5.79 12.90
N LYS A 390 -6.52 7.06 13.16
CA LYS A 390 -7.20 7.93 12.21
C LYS A 390 -6.39 8.15 10.93
N LYS A 391 -5.07 8.26 11.05
CA LYS A 391 -4.15 8.38 9.91
C LYS A 391 -4.17 7.15 9.01
N LEU A 392 -4.08 5.94 9.59
CA LEU A 392 -4.16 4.69 8.83
C LEU A 392 -5.51 4.58 8.10
N ARG A 393 -6.61 4.87 8.78
CA ARG A 393 -7.96 4.84 8.22
C ARG A 393 -8.16 5.84 7.07
N ILE A 394 -7.55 7.02 7.16
CA ILE A 394 -7.57 8.00 6.05
C ILE A 394 -6.68 7.53 4.89
N GLU A 395 -5.53 6.90 5.16
CA GLU A 395 -4.66 6.31 4.13
C GLU A 395 -5.41 5.23 3.33
N ASP A 396 -6.11 4.33 3.99
CA ASP A 396 -6.92 3.28 3.34
C ASP A 396 -8.04 3.89 2.50
N ALA A 397 -8.78 4.86 3.06
CA ALA A 397 -9.86 5.53 2.35
C ALA A 397 -9.37 6.30 1.11
N LEU A 398 -8.21 6.94 1.18
CA LEU A 398 -7.60 7.62 0.04
C LEU A 398 -7.19 6.61 -1.05
N ASN A 399 -6.61 5.48 -0.67
CA ASN A 399 -6.20 4.44 -1.61
C ASN A 399 -7.42 3.76 -2.25
N ALA A 400 -8.46 3.45 -1.47
CA ALA A 400 -9.74 2.94 -1.98
C ALA A 400 -10.38 3.92 -2.98
N THR A 401 -10.33 5.21 -2.69
CA THR A 401 -10.86 6.25 -3.58
C THR A 401 -10.10 6.32 -4.90
N ARG A 402 -8.76 6.24 -4.87
CA ARG A 402 -7.93 6.15 -6.08
C ARG A 402 -8.25 4.92 -6.90
N ALA A 403 -8.34 3.76 -6.24
CA ALA A 403 -8.71 2.50 -6.88
C ALA A 403 -10.10 2.55 -7.55
N ALA A 404 -11.05 3.26 -6.92
CA ALA A 404 -12.39 3.48 -7.47
C ALA A 404 -12.38 4.39 -8.72
N VAL A 405 -11.55 5.42 -8.73
CA VAL A 405 -11.39 6.30 -9.91
C VAL A 405 -10.76 5.53 -11.08
N GLU A 406 -9.83 4.61 -10.79
CA GLU A 406 -9.14 3.83 -11.83
C GLU A 406 -10.04 2.77 -12.50
N GLU A 407 -10.78 1.98 -11.74
CA GLU A 407 -11.51 0.81 -12.25
C GLU A 407 -13.02 0.85 -11.96
N GLY A 408 -13.52 1.92 -11.37
CA GLY A 408 -14.93 2.02 -11.01
C GLY A 408 -15.28 1.35 -9.69
N VAL A 409 -16.59 1.31 -9.40
CA VAL A 409 -17.14 0.80 -8.16
C VAL A 409 -18.18 -0.30 -8.42
N VAL A 410 -18.29 -1.20 -7.47
CA VAL A 410 -19.25 -2.31 -7.44
C VAL A 410 -20.11 -2.25 -6.17
N ALA A 411 -21.13 -3.10 -6.07
CA ALA A 411 -21.93 -3.24 -4.85
C ALA A 411 -21.04 -3.74 -3.69
N GLY A 412 -20.97 -2.97 -2.62
CA GLY A 412 -20.14 -3.24 -1.46
C GLY A 412 -20.73 -4.22 -0.45
N GLY A 413 -20.10 -4.31 0.72
CA GLY A 413 -20.56 -5.17 1.82
C GLY A 413 -20.52 -6.67 1.51
N GLY A 414 -19.61 -7.09 0.65
CA GLY A 414 -19.50 -8.49 0.20
C GLY A 414 -20.56 -8.90 -0.84
N THR A 415 -21.45 -8.01 -1.23
CA THR A 415 -22.56 -8.30 -2.16
C THR A 415 -22.06 -8.69 -3.54
N ILE A 416 -21.04 -8.01 -4.08
CA ILE A 416 -20.50 -8.33 -5.40
C ILE A 416 -20.00 -9.78 -5.47
N PHE A 417 -19.39 -10.30 -4.40
CA PHE A 417 -18.91 -11.70 -4.39
C PHE A 417 -20.07 -12.69 -4.51
N VAL A 418 -21.24 -12.37 -3.91
CA VAL A 418 -22.46 -13.18 -4.08
C VAL A 418 -23.02 -13.05 -5.50
N ASN A 419 -23.00 -11.85 -6.06
CA ASN A 419 -23.52 -11.57 -7.41
C ASN A 419 -22.76 -12.29 -8.51
N VAL A 420 -21.46 -12.56 -8.33
CA VAL A 420 -20.64 -13.27 -9.32
C VAL A 420 -20.70 -14.80 -9.19
N ILE A 421 -21.27 -15.34 -8.10
CA ILE A 421 -21.40 -16.80 -7.92
C ILE A 421 -22.09 -17.49 -9.11
N PRO A 422 -23.20 -16.98 -9.68
CA PRO A 422 -23.86 -17.63 -10.81
C PRO A 422 -22.96 -17.76 -12.04
N ALA A 423 -22.10 -16.78 -12.33
CA ALA A 423 -21.15 -16.83 -13.43
C ALA A 423 -20.06 -17.89 -13.19
N VAL A 424 -19.62 -18.07 -11.94
CA VAL A 424 -18.68 -19.13 -11.55
C VAL A 424 -19.37 -20.49 -11.62
N GLU A 425 -20.59 -20.64 -11.12
CA GLU A 425 -21.34 -21.89 -11.14
C GLU A 425 -21.68 -22.37 -12.57
N ALA A 426 -21.86 -21.45 -13.52
CA ALA A 426 -22.06 -21.79 -14.92
C ALA A 426 -20.87 -22.59 -15.53
N LEU A 427 -19.68 -22.44 -14.99
CA LEU A 427 -18.52 -23.24 -15.41
C LEU A 427 -18.65 -24.72 -15.05
N LEU A 428 -19.49 -25.07 -14.06
CA LEU A 428 -19.68 -26.47 -13.64
C LEU A 428 -20.21 -27.39 -14.75
N ASP A 429 -20.85 -26.82 -15.77
CA ASP A 429 -21.30 -27.56 -16.95
C ASP A 429 -20.22 -27.71 -18.02
N THR A 430 -19.11 -27.01 -17.89
CA THR A 430 -17.99 -26.98 -18.87
C THR A 430 -16.74 -27.72 -18.40
N VAL A 431 -16.68 -28.12 -17.12
CA VAL A 431 -15.54 -28.80 -16.50
C VAL A 431 -15.98 -30.12 -15.86
N GLU A 432 -15.02 -31.05 -15.71
CA GLU A 432 -15.27 -32.37 -15.17
C GLU A 432 -14.29 -32.74 -14.05
N GLY A 433 -14.65 -33.74 -13.23
CA GLY A 433 -13.80 -34.30 -12.18
C GLY A 433 -13.32 -33.24 -11.18
N ASP A 434 -12.04 -33.28 -10.84
CA ASP A 434 -11.46 -32.39 -9.82
C ASP A 434 -11.33 -30.92 -10.28
N GLU A 435 -11.43 -30.61 -11.57
CA GLU A 435 -11.60 -29.23 -12.02
C GLU A 435 -12.94 -28.65 -11.54
N LYS A 436 -14.00 -29.47 -11.56
CA LYS A 436 -15.31 -29.11 -11.01
C LYS A 436 -15.23 -28.81 -9.51
N THR A 437 -14.47 -29.61 -8.78
CA THR A 437 -14.19 -29.38 -7.37
C THR A 437 -13.49 -28.03 -7.14
N GLY A 438 -12.51 -27.68 -7.99
CA GLY A 438 -11.84 -26.38 -7.92
C GLY A 438 -12.79 -25.20 -8.12
N VAL A 439 -13.72 -25.28 -9.06
CA VAL A 439 -14.78 -24.28 -9.28
C VAL A 439 -15.69 -24.16 -8.05
N GLN A 440 -16.11 -25.28 -7.47
CA GLN A 440 -16.97 -25.30 -6.29
C GLN A 440 -16.29 -24.68 -5.06
N ILE A 441 -14.98 -24.90 -4.87
CA ILE A 441 -14.19 -24.30 -3.79
C ILE A 441 -14.25 -22.76 -3.89
N VAL A 442 -14.02 -22.21 -5.07
CA VAL A 442 -14.08 -20.75 -5.27
C VAL A 442 -15.50 -20.23 -5.06
N ALA A 443 -16.52 -20.86 -5.68
CA ALA A 443 -17.92 -20.45 -5.51
C ALA A 443 -18.31 -20.42 -4.02
N LYS A 444 -17.84 -21.39 -3.23
CA LYS A 444 -18.12 -21.46 -1.79
C LYS A 444 -17.36 -20.38 -1.01
N ALA A 445 -16.11 -20.12 -1.36
CA ALA A 445 -15.30 -19.09 -0.72
C ALA A 445 -15.85 -17.67 -0.95
N LEU A 446 -16.50 -17.41 -2.09
CA LEU A 446 -17.16 -16.13 -2.39
C LEU A 446 -18.30 -15.76 -1.43
N GLU A 447 -18.84 -16.73 -0.69
CA GLU A 447 -19.82 -16.49 0.37
C GLU A 447 -19.21 -15.89 1.64
N ALA A 448 -17.91 -16.06 1.86
CA ALA A 448 -17.24 -15.73 3.12
C ALA A 448 -17.34 -14.25 3.52
N PRO A 449 -17.14 -13.27 2.63
CA PRO A 449 -17.17 -11.86 3.02
C PRO A 449 -18.51 -11.42 3.62
N ILE A 450 -19.62 -11.69 2.96
CA ILE A 450 -20.95 -11.30 3.47
C ILE A 450 -21.31 -12.05 4.76
N ARG A 451 -20.90 -13.32 4.87
CA ARG A 451 -21.09 -14.12 6.11
C ARG A 451 -20.31 -13.52 7.28
N GLN A 452 -19.06 -13.10 7.04
CA GLN A 452 -18.23 -12.54 8.10
C GLN A 452 -18.73 -11.16 8.54
N ILE A 453 -19.15 -10.31 7.60
CA ILE A 453 -19.74 -8.99 7.91
C ILE A 453 -20.99 -9.16 8.79
N ALA A 454 -21.83 -10.13 8.46
CA ALA A 454 -23.02 -10.46 9.25
C ALA A 454 -22.64 -10.99 10.64
N ALA A 455 -21.66 -11.90 10.74
CA ALA A 455 -21.18 -12.46 12.01
C ALA A 455 -20.59 -11.37 12.91
N ASN A 456 -19.82 -10.42 12.35
CA ASN A 456 -19.29 -9.28 13.12
C ASN A 456 -20.40 -8.32 13.60
N ALA A 457 -21.55 -8.32 12.93
CA ALA A 457 -22.76 -7.61 13.37
C ALA A 457 -23.61 -8.40 14.38
N GLY A 458 -23.21 -9.65 14.72
CA GLY A 458 -23.95 -10.51 15.63
C GLY A 458 -25.16 -11.23 14.99
N LEU A 459 -25.16 -11.34 13.66
CA LEU A 459 -26.26 -11.88 12.87
C LEU A 459 -25.87 -13.21 12.21
N ASP A 460 -26.88 -14.03 11.84
CA ASP A 460 -26.63 -15.26 11.09
C ASP A 460 -26.35 -14.98 9.62
N GLY A 461 -25.09 -15.13 9.22
CA GLY A 461 -24.65 -14.91 7.85
C GLY A 461 -25.24 -15.87 6.83
N SER A 462 -25.74 -17.05 7.24
CA SER A 462 -26.36 -18.01 6.32
C SER A 462 -27.73 -17.52 5.86
N VAL A 463 -28.52 -16.96 6.79
CA VAL A 463 -29.84 -16.39 6.48
C VAL A 463 -29.72 -15.18 5.56
N ILE A 464 -28.73 -14.32 5.84
CA ILE A 464 -28.48 -13.10 5.04
C ILE A 464 -28.04 -13.50 3.64
N LEU A 465 -27.05 -14.38 3.51
CA LEU A 465 -26.57 -14.88 2.22
C LEU A 465 -27.70 -15.46 1.37
N GLU A 466 -28.51 -16.36 1.95
CA GLU A 466 -29.60 -17.02 1.23
C GLU A 466 -30.61 -16.00 0.70
N LYS A 467 -30.95 -14.99 1.49
CA LYS A 467 -31.88 -13.94 1.07
C LYS A 467 -31.31 -13.05 -0.03
N VAL A 468 -30.02 -12.74 0.03
CA VAL A 468 -29.35 -11.97 -1.02
C VAL A 468 -29.26 -12.80 -2.31
N ARG A 469 -28.83 -14.06 -2.24
CA ARG A 469 -28.69 -14.99 -3.37
C ARG A 469 -30.02 -15.25 -4.07
N THR A 470 -31.08 -15.51 -3.31
CA THR A 470 -32.42 -15.83 -3.85
C THR A 470 -33.16 -14.61 -4.39
N SER A 471 -32.72 -13.39 -4.08
CA SER A 471 -33.32 -12.17 -4.64
C SER A 471 -33.22 -12.09 -6.17
N GLY A 472 -32.16 -12.69 -6.75
CA GLY A 472 -31.87 -12.67 -8.18
C GLY A 472 -31.59 -11.27 -8.75
N LYS A 473 -31.35 -10.28 -7.89
CA LYS A 473 -31.12 -8.89 -8.29
C LYS A 473 -29.67 -8.50 -8.05
N ASN A 474 -28.96 -8.08 -9.10
CA ASN A 474 -27.64 -7.50 -8.97
C ASN A 474 -27.67 -6.23 -8.12
N GLY A 475 -26.72 -6.12 -7.20
CA GLY A 475 -26.59 -4.98 -6.29
C GLY A 475 -27.52 -5.04 -5.06
N TYR A 476 -28.46 -5.99 -4.98
CA TYR A 476 -29.26 -6.18 -3.79
C TYR A 476 -28.45 -6.91 -2.72
N GLY A 477 -28.27 -6.26 -1.57
CA GLY A 477 -27.42 -6.75 -0.48
C GLY A 477 -27.99 -6.44 0.89
N PHE A 478 -27.12 -6.49 1.90
CA PHE A 478 -27.49 -6.28 3.28
C PHE A 478 -26.62 -5.18 3.91
N ASP A 479 -27.24 -4.09 4.31
CA ASP A 479 -26.63 -3.04 5.12
C ASP A 479 -26.49 -3.54 6.57
N ALA A 480 -25.32 -3.98 6.94
CA ALA A 480 -25.07 -4.52 8.28
C ALA A 480 -25.05 -3.45 9.39
N TYR A 481 -24.93 -2.17 9.03
CA TYR A 481 -25.02 -1.08 9.98
C TYR A 481 -26.47 -0.82 10.41
N LYS A 482 -27.38 -0.71 9.42
CA LYS A 482 -28.82 -0.48 9.65
C LYS A 482 -29.61 -1.76 9.83
N GLU A 483 -29.02 -2.92 9.53
CA GLU A 483 -29.65 -4.24 9.55
C GLU A 483 -30.84 -4.36 8.55
N GLU A 484 -30.68 -3.74 7.39
CA GLU A 484 -31.71 -3.68 6.35
C GLU A 484 -31.20 -4.26 5.01
N TYR A 485 -32.13 -4.81 4.22
CA TYR A 485 -31.84 -5.23 2.85
C TYR A 485 -32.13 -4.09 1.88
N CYS A 486 -31.18 -3.75 1.03
CA CYS A 486 -31.30 -2.63 0.11
C CYS A 486 -30.52 -2.85 -1.19
N ASP A 487 -30.73 -1.97 -2.16
CA ASP A 487 -29.80 -1.80 -3.27
C ASP A 487 -28.55 -1.07 -2.76
N MET A 488 -27.42 -1.79 -2.72
CA MET A 488 -26.19 -1.32 -2.09
C MET A 488 -25.62 -0.08 -2.78
N VAL A 489 -25.68 -0.04 -4.12
CA VAL A 489 -25.17 1.11 -4.88
C VAL A 489 -26.02 2.35 -4.62
N SER A 490 -27.35 2.21 -4.62
CA SER A 490 -28.25 3.32 -4.31
C SER A 490 -28.11 3.80 -2.87
N ALA A 491 -27.87 2.88 -1.93
CA ALA A 491 -27.60 3.19 -0.53
C ALA A 491 -26.22 3.84 -0.29
N GLY A 492 -25.36 3.86 -1.33
CA GLY A 492 -24.00 4.41 -1.23
C GLY A 492 -22.97 3.44 -0.62
N ILE A 493 -23.35 2.17 -0.44
CA ILE A 493 -22.45 1.11 0.06
C ILE A 493 -21.78 0.47 -1.15
N ILE A 494 -20.61 0.97 -1.49
CA ILE A 494 -19.88 0.64 -2.72
C ILE A 494 -18.41 0.32 -2.38
N ASP A 495 -17.85 -0.66 -3.08
CA ASP A 495 -16.45 -1.04 -2.98
C ASP A 495 -15.75 -0.77 -4.33
N PRO A 496 -14.44 -0.40 -4.34
CA PRO A 496 -13.69 -0.28 -5.59
C PRO A 496 -13.53 -1.64 -6.27
N ALA A 497 -13.80 -1.68 -7.58
CA ALA A 497 -13.67 -2.92 -8.37
C ALA A 497 -12.23 -3.47 -8.34
N LYS A 498 -11.23 -2.59 -8.40
CA LYS A 498 -9.81 -2.94 -8.30
C LYS A 498 -9.48 -3.64 -6.98
N VAL A 499 -9.98 -3.12 -5.85
CA VAL A 499 -9.80 -3.72 -4.52
C VAL A 499 -10.42 -5.11 -4.48
N THR A 500 -11.66 -5.24 -4.90
CA THR A 500 -12.43 -6.50 -4.87
C THR A 500 -11.77 -7.60 -5.70
N ARG A 501 -11.39 -7.30 -6.97
CA ARG A 501 -10.75 -8.30 -7.83
C ARG A 501 -9.35 -8.67 -7.37
N SER A 502 -8.54 -7.68 -6.92
CA SER A 502 -7.18 -7.94 -6.45
C SER A 502 -7.18 -8.82 -5.19
N ALA A 503 -8.13 -8.59 -4.27
CA ALA A 503 -8.32 -9.44 -3.12
C ALA A 503 -8.59 -10.90 -3.51
N LEU A 504 -9.47 -11.11 -4.50
CA LEU A 504 -9.81 -12.45 -4.99
C LEU A 504 -8.62 -13.12 -5.71
N GLU A 505 -7.93 -12.40 -6.60
CA GLU A 505 -6.77 -12.91 -7.36
C GLU A 505 -5.63 -13.31 -6.43
N ASN A 506 -5.28 -12.47 -5.47
CA ASN A 506 -4.20 -12.73 -4.51
C ASN A 506 -4.55 -13.88 -3.56
N ALA A 507 -5.79 -13.92 -3.06
CA ALA A 507 -6.29 -15.01 -2.24
C ALA A 507 -6.18 -16.36 -2.97
N ALA A 508 -6.64 -16.44 -4.21
CA ALA A 508 -6.61 -17.66 -5.00
C ALA A 508 -5.18 -18.10 -5.37
N SER A 509 -4.31 -17.15 -5.66
CA SER A 509 -2.91 -17.41 -5.97
C SER A 509 -2.23 -18.18 -4.84
N VAL A 510 -2.26 -17.63 -3.63
CA VAL A 510 -1.61 -18.25 -2.46
C VAL A 510 -2.36 -19.51 -2.02
N SER A 511 -3.70 -19.51 -2.01
CA SER A 511 -4.49 -20.71 -1.65
C SER A 511 -4.14 -21.90 -2.55
N SER A 512 -4.00 -21.67 -3.86
CA SER A 512 -3.62 -22.71 -4.81
C SER A 512 -2.22 -23.30 -4.54
N MET A 513 -1.29 -22.48 -4.04
CA MET A 513 0.05 -22.94 -3.64
C MET A 513 -0.01 -23.76 -2.35
N VAL A 514 -0.77 -23.32 -1.36
CA VAL A 514 -0.99 -24.08 -0.12
C VAL A 514 -1.59 -25.45 -0.41
N LEU A 515 -2.63 -25.50 -1.25
CA LEU A 515 -3.31 -26.76 -1.60
C LEU A 515 -2.42 -27.74 -2.38
N THR A 516 -1.43 -27.25 -3.12
CA THR A 516 -0.46 -28.10 -3.85
C THR A 516 0.77 -28.47 -3.03
N THR A 517 0.88 -28.01 -1.79
CA THR A 517 2.01 -28.30 -0.90
C THR A 517 1.85 -29.65 -0.24
N GLU A 518 2.93 -30.48 -0.30
CA GLU A 518 2.96 -31.83 0.28
C GLU A 518 3.96 -31.96 1.43
N SER A 519 4.97 -31.11 1.50
CA SER A 519 6.03 -31.19 2.51
C SER A 519 6.44 -29.81 3.00
N LEU A 520 6.68 -29.69 4.30
CA LEU A 520 7.22 -28.50 4.96
C LEU A 520 8.60 -28.81 5.52
N VAL A 521 9.53 -27.87 5.38
CA VAL A 521 10.91 -28.00 5.85
C VAL A 521 11.25 -26.77 6.69
N ALA A 522 11.45 -26.96 7.99
CA ALA A 522 11.80 -25.90 8.93
C ALA A 522 13.20 -26.11 9.51
N ASP A 523 13.83 -25.06 9.98
CA ASP A 523 15.04 -25.17 10.79
C ASP A 523 14.69 -25.71 12.18
N LYS A 524 15.54 -26.61 12.70
CA LYS A 524 15.42 -27.06 14.08
C LYS A 524 15.82 -25.90 14.99
N PRO A 525 14.98 -25.48 15.96
CA PRO A 525 15.36 -24.45 16.92
C PRO A 525 16.67 -24.83 17.62
N GLU A 526 17.61 -23.88 17.68
CA GLU A 526 18.82 -24.06 18.47
C GLU A 526 18.48 -23.94 19.95
N PRO A 527 18.99 -24.83 20.81
CA PRO A 527 18.82 -24.64 22.25
C PRO A 527 19.46 -23.30 22.66
N PRO A 528 18.85 -22.57 23.61
CA PRO A 528 19.42 -21.32 24.07
C PRO A 528 20.88 -21.53 24.46
N ALA A 529 21.77 -20.63 24.01
CA ALA A 529 23.19 -20.68 24.38
C ALA A 529 23.31 -20.72 25.90
N PRO A 530 24.16 -21.59 26.48
CA PRO A 530 24.34 -21.64 27.91
C PRO A 530 24.74 -20.24 28.39
N ALA A 531 24.07 -19.77 29.45
CA ALA A 531 24.39 -18.50 30.06
C ALA A 531 25.89 -18.45 30.35
N PRO A 532 26.60 -17.33 30.05
CA PRO A 532 28.00 -17.20 30.37
C PRO A 532 28.19 -17.51 31.87
N ALA A 533 29.09 -18.47 32.17
CA ALA A 533 29.40 -18.82 33.54
C ALA A 533 29.75 -17.53 34.31
N ALA A 534 29.09 -17.32 35.42
CA ALA A 534 29.43 -16.22 36.30
C ALA A 534 30.95 -16.26 36.58
N PRO A 535 31.67 -15.13 36.51
CA PRO A 535 33.08 -15.12 36.84
C PRO A 535 33.25 -15.66 38.25
N ASP A 536 34.03 -16.70 38.36
CA ASP A 536 34.40 -17.30 39.64
C ASP A 536 35.16 -16.24 40.46
N MET A 537 34.48 -15.64 41.42
CA MET A 537 35.05 -14.75 42.41
C MET A 537 35.83 -15.62 43.41
N GLY A 538 36.86 -16.36 42.90
CA GLY A 538 37.79 -17.12 43.70
C GLY A 538 38.49 -16.25 44.74
N GLY A 539 38.31 -16.62 45.97
CA GLY A 539 38.64 -16.05 47.24
C GLY A 539 39.93 -15.24 47.35
N MET A 540 39.77 -14.09 47.92
CA MET A 540 40.77 -13.44 48.76
C MET A 540 40.55 -13.88 50.19
N TYR A 541 41.41 -14.75 50.68
CA TYR A 541 41.80 -14.82 52.07
C TYR A 541 43.27 -14.50 52.15
#